data_09740db8ad93c9d6c89d3218abb8f0cf
#
_entry.id   09740db8ad93c9d6c89d3218abb8f0cf
#
_cell.length_a   1.000
_cell.length_b   1.000
_cell.length_c   1.000
_cell.angle_alpha   90.00
_cell.angle_beta   90.00
_cell.angle_gamma   90.00
#
_symmetry.space_group_name_H-M   'P 1'
#
loop_
_entity.id
_entity.type
_entity.pdbx_description
1 polymer ?
#
loop_
_entity_poly.entity_id
_entity_poly.type
_entity_poly.pdbx_seq_one_letter_code
_entity_poly.pdbx_strand_id
1 'polypeptide(L)'
;IQELIQCLHATEIYSLCKKQQLAAEIDSPCKKQQLDYAGAMQGLVELFSRVKKQGKQVFFIGNGGSAAIASHMTADFMKNGGMKTYSLYDISVTTCMGNDYGYEHIFSRPLEFLGNPGDLLVAISSSGNSQNIVNAIQAAEGKGMQVITFSGFQRDNRISSMGTYNIYVPSNKYGIVESIHNLM
;
A
#
# COMPACT_ATOMS: atom_id res chain seq x y z
N ILE A 1 24.93 2.60 -7.41
CA ILE A 1 24.87 3.21 -6.08
C ILE A 1 24.47 4.67 -6.19
N GLN A 2 25.13 5.49 -7.04
CA GLN A 2 24.78 6.92 -7.20
C GLN A 2 23.32 7.11 -7.62
N GLU A 3 22.84 6.34 -8.59
CA GLU A 3 21.42 6.40 -9.04
C GLU A 3 20.45 6.00 -7.91
N LEU A 4 20.78 4.98 -7.10
CA LEU A 4 19.98 4.59 -5.94
C LEU A 4 19.86 5.74 -4.93
N ILE A 5 20.99 6.39 -4.62
CA ILE A 5 21.03 7.54 -3.69
C ILE A 5 20.20 8.71 -4.24
N GLN A 6 20.32 9.02 -5.55
CA GLN A 6 19.52 10.07 -6.18
C GLN A 6 18.03 9.77 -6.12
N CYS A 7 17.63 8.53 -6.43
CA CYS A 7 16.22 8.12 -6.36
C CYS A 7 15.69 8.11 -4.92
N LEU A 8 16.51 7.72 -3.93
CA LEU A 8 16.12 7.79 -2.52
C LEU A 8 15.83 9.23 -2.08
N HIS A 9 16.70 10.18 -2.44
CA HIS A 9 16.49 11.60 -2.15
C HIS A 9 15.32 12.22 -2.91
N ALA A 10 15.00 11.68 -4.10
CA ALA A 10 13.88 12.14 -4.92
C ALA A 10 12.57 11.38 -4.63
N THR A 11 12.56 10.44 -3.68
CA THR A 11 11.35 9.72 -3.29
C THR A 11 10.33 10.69 -2.73
N GLU A 12 9.12 10.59 -3.26
CA GLU A 12 8.03 11.51 -2.94
C GLU A 12 6.94 10.79 -2.16
N ILE A 13 6.45 11.42 -1.12
CA ILE A 13 5.34 10.91 -0.31
C ILE A 13 4.17 11.88 -0.41
N TYR A 14 3.03 11.34 -0.76
CA TYR A 14 1.80 12.10 -0.92
C TYR A 14 0.76 11.65 0.09
N SER A 15 0.11 12.61 0.73
CA SER A 15 -1.16 12.42 1.40
C SER A 15 -2.29 12.60 0.39
N LEU A 16 -3.21 11.66 0.37
CA LEU A 16 -4.41 11.72 -0.44
C LEU A 16 -5.58 12.09 0.46
N CYS A 17 -6.10 13.30 0.27
CA CYS A 17 -7.27 13.77 1.02
C CYS A 17 -8.49 12.92 0.66
N LYS A 18 -8.90 12.02 1.55
CA LYS A 18 -10.23 11.41 1.47
C LYS A 18 -11.23 12.37 2.09
N LYS A 19 -12.29 12.71 1.36
CA LYS A 19 -13.46 13.37 1.93
C LYS A 19 -14.01 12.53 3.09
N GLN A 20 -13.54 12.80 4.31
CA GLN A 20 -14.24 12.35 5.50
C GLN A 20 -15.25 13.42 5.89
N GLN A 21 -16.51 13.07 5.67
CA GLN A 21 -17.70 13.56 6.35
C GLN A 21 -17.72 15.05 6.72
N LEU A 22 -18.26 15.87 5.82
CA LEU A 22 -19.37 16.75 6.15
C LEU A 22 -20.11 17.06 4.83
N ALA A 23 -21.37 16.73 4.80
CA ALA A 23 -22.26 17.09 3.72
C ALA A 23 -22.33 18.64 3.67
N ALA A 24 -21.76 19.21 2.65
CA ALA A 24 -21.98 20.48 2.01
C ALA A 24 -20.66 21.00 1.44
N GLU A 25 -20.38 20.63 0.22
CA GLU A 25 -19.84 21.46 -0.85
C GLU A 25 -19.34 20.53 -1.96
N ILE A 26 -20.10 20.59 -3.03
CA ILE A 26 -19.94 19.82 -4.26
C ILE A 26 -18.74 20.42 -5.03
N ASP A 27 -17.97 19.53 -5.69
CA ASP A 27 -16.95 19.82 -6.69
C ASP A 27 -15.62 20.47 -6.22
N SER A 28 -14.78 19.64 -5.59
CA SER A 28 -13.34 19.85 -5.74
C SER A 28 -12.66 18.46 -5.82
N PRO A 29 -11.86 18.20 -6.87
CA PRO A 29 -11.11 16.94 -6.95
C PRO A 29 -10.20 16.86 -5.74
N CYS A 30 -10.12 15.67 -5.11
CA CYS A 30 -9.22 15.40 -4.00
C CYS A 30 -7.79 15.77 -4.41
N LYS A 31 -7.26 16.87 -3.86
CA LYS A 31 -5.93 17.35 -4.22
C LYS A 31 -4.88 16.46 -3.59
N LYS A 32 -4.03 15.89 -4.44
CA LYS A 32 -2.80 15.21 -4.06
C LYS A 32 -1.85 16.25 -3.47
N GLN A 33 -1.53 16.13 -2.18
CA GLN A 33 -0.60 17.03 -1.50
C GLN A 33 0.72 16.32 -1.28
N GLN A 34 1.79 16.87 -1.86
CA GLN A 34 3.14 16.42 -1.56
C GLN A 34 3.50 16.87 -0.14
N LEU A 35 3.95 15.93 0.69
CA LEU A 35 4.45 16.19 2.04
C LEU A 35 5.97 16.32 2.01
N ASP A 36 6.51 17.08 2.94
CA ASP A 36 7.92 16.95 3.26
C ASP A 36 8.19 15.57 3.88
N TYR A 37 9.41 15.08 3.75
CA TYR A 37 9.76 13.73 4.18
C TYR A 37 9.47 13.50 5.67
N ALA A 38 9.81 14.47 6.52
CA ALA A 38 9.64 14.36 7.96
C ALA A 38 8.15 14.30 8.36
N GLY A 39 7.32 15.18 7.82
CA GLY A 39 5.88 15.19 8.06
C GLY A 39 5.20 13.93 7.54
N ALA A 40 5.65 13.41 6.39
CA ALA A 40 5.14 12.19 5.83
C ALA A 40 5.45 10.97 6.70
N MET A 41 6.69 10.84 7.14
CA MET A 41 7.11 9.76 8.05
C MET A 41 6.38 9.83 9.38
N GLN A 42 6.22 11.04 9.93
CA GLN A 42 5.43 11.23 11.16
C GLN A 42 3.98 10.75 10.97
N GLY A 43 3.33 11.12 9.88
CA GLY A 43 1.96 10.68 9.57
C GLY A 43 1.83 9.16 9.40
N LEU A 44 2.81 8.50 8.79
CA LEU A 44 2.86 7.03 8.70
C LEU A 44 3.04 6.39 10.08
N VAL A 45 3.96 6.89 10.90
CA VAL A 45 4.16 6.39 12.28
C VAL A 45 2.88 6.53 13.10
N GLU A 46 2.18 7.66 13.00
CA GLU A 46 0.91 7.88 13.68
C GLU A 46 -0.18 6.93 13.19
N LEU A 47 -0.24 6.67 11.87
CA LEU A 47 -1.20 5.72 11.30
C LEU A 47 -0.96 4.31 11.83
N PHE A 48 0.27 3.79 11.77
CA PHE A 48 0.61 2.47 12.30
C PHE A 48 0.37 2.38 13.82
N SER A 49 0.73 3.41 14.57
CA SER A 49 0.50 3.49 16.01
C SER A 49 -0.98 3.44 16.36
N ARG A 50 -1.82 4.14 15.60
CA ARG A 50 -3.28 4.11 15.76
C ARG A 50 -3.86 2.74 15.44
N VAL A 51 -3.46 2.12 14.32
CA VAL A 51 -3.86 0.76 13.92
C VAL A 51 -3.52 -0.25 15.01
N LYS A 52 -2.28 -0.20 15.52
CA LYS A 52 -1.83 -1.04 16.64
C LYS A 52 -2.66 -0.84 17.90
N LYS A 53 -2.82 0.43 18.34
CA LYS A 53 -3.56 0.79 19.55
C LYS A 53 -5.02 0.34 19.49
N GLN A 54 -5.63 0.36 18.32
CA GLN A 54 -7.00 -0.08 18.08
C GLN A 54 -7.12 -1.61 17.90
N GLY A 55 -6.01 -2.35 17.97
CA GLY A 55 -5.98 -3.81 17.76
C GLY A 55 -6.36 -4.25 16.35
N LYS A 56 -6.24 -3.34 15.39
CA LYS A 56 -6.55 -3.57 13.97
C LYS A 56 -5.47 -4.38 13.28
N GLN A 57 -5.80 -4.94 12.11
CA GLN A 57 -4.92 -5.78 11.31
C GLN A 57 -4.20 -4.96 10.24
N VAL A 58 -3.03 -5.42 9.83
CA VAL A 58 -2.26 -4.88 8.69
C VAL A 58 -2.06 -5.98 7.67
N PHE A 59 -2.45 -5.75 6.44
CA PHE A 59 -2.22 -6.64 5.31
C PHE A 59 -1.14 -6.06 4.40
N PHE A 60 -0.16 -6.89 4.05
CA PHE A 60 0.90 -6.53 3.11
C PHE A 60 0.75 -7.35 1.83
N ILE A 61 0.70 -6.70 0.67
CA ILE A 61 0.58 -7.36 -0.63
C ILE A 61 1.53 -6.78 -1.67
N GLY A 62 1.91 -7.59 -2.64
CA GLY A 62 2.74 -7.23 -3.79
C GLY A 62 2.91 -8.42 -4.73
N ASN A 63 3.57 -8.22 -5.86
CA ASN A 63 3.92 -9.29 -6.80
C ASN A 63 5.45 -9.42 -6.91
N GLY A 64 5.98 -10.60 -7.16
CA GLY A 64 7.41 -10.82 -7.39
C GLY A 64 8.30 -10.30 -6.25
N GLY A 65 9.23 -9.38 -6.55
CA GLY A 65 10.08 -8.74 -5.55
C GLY A 65 9.29 -7.96 -4.52
N SER A 66 8.20 -7.30 -4.92
CA SER A 66 7.27 -6.64 -3.98
C SER A 66 6.56 -7.62 -3.05
N ALA A 67 6.32 -8.88 -3.47
CA ALA A 67 5.80 -9.93 -2.59
C ALA A 67 6.83 -10.35 -1.53
N ALA A 68 8.12 -10.40 -1.90
CA ALA A 68 9.20 -10.68 -0.96
C ALA A 68 9.29 -9.58 0.13
N ILE A 69 9.20 -8.31 -0.27
CA ILE A 69 9.13 -7.17 0.66
C ILE A 69 7.90 -7.30 1.57
N ALA A 70 6.72 -7.54 1.01
CA ALA A 70 5.47 -7.69 1.76
C ALA A 70 5.56 -8.81 2.82
N SER A 71 6.13 -9.97 2.46
CA SER A 71 6.32 -11.10 3.37
C SER A 71 7.31 -10.77 4.48
N HIS A 72 8.43 -10.11 4.15
CA HIS A 72 9.43 -9.68 5.13
C HIS A 72 8.84 -8.67 6.12
N MET A 73 8.17 -7.64 5.63
CA MET A 73 7.50 -6.63 6.47
C MET A 73 6.41 -7.26 7.34
N THR A 74 5.67 -8.25 6.84
CA THR A 74 4.70 -8.99 7.67
C THR A 74 5.38 -9.60 8.90
N ALA A 75 6.51 -10.26 8.71
CA ALA A 75 7.26 -10.87 9.82
C ALA A 75 7.82 -9.83 10.80
N ASP A 76 8.40 -8.74 10.29
CA ASP A 76 9.00 -7.70 11.11
C ASP A 76 7.96 -6.91 11.92
N PHE A 77 6.88 -6.51 11.31
CA PHE A 77 5.80 -5.80 12.02
C PHE A 77 5.08 -6.71 13.03
N MET A 78 5.00 -8.02 12.76
CA MET A 78 4.50 -8.99 13.72
C MET A 78 5.45 -9.14 14.90
N LYS A 79 6.71 -9.53 14.64
CA LYS A 79 7.69 -9.89 15.66
C LYS A 79 8.19 -8.67 16.44
N ASN A 80 8.65 -7.65 15.72
CA ASN A 80 9.30 -6.49 16.32
C ASN A 80 8.28 -5.38 16.62
N GLY A 81 7.27 -5.22 15.77
CA GLY A 81 6.20 -4.24 15.93
C GLY A 81 5.08 -4.68 16.90
N GLY A 82 4.94 -5.97 17.18
CA GLY A 82 3.84 -6.51 18.01
C GLY A 82 2.47 -6.19 17.43
N MET A 83 2.34 -6.22 16.10
CA MET A 83 1.11 -5.93 15.36
C MET A 83 0.48 -7.20 14.80
N LYS A 84 -0.81 -7.16 14.55
CA LYS A 84 -1.52 -8.23 13.84
C LYS A 84 -1.31 -8.05 12.35
N THR A 85 -0.33 -8.73 11.77
CA THR A 85 0.06 -8.58 10.37
C THR A 85 -0.14 -9.85 9.58
N TYR A 86 -0.52 -9.72 8.32
CA TYR A 86 -0.79 -10.82 7.41
C TYR A 86 -0.23 -10.52 6.03
N SER A 87 0.35 -11.53 5.40
CA SER A 87 0.56 -11.59 3.95
C SER A 87 -0.43 -12.59 3.35
N LEU A 88 -0.98 -12.28 2.17
CA LEU A 88 -2.01 -13.11 1.54
C LEU A 88 -1.39 -14.11 0.56
N TYR A 89 -0.35 -14.84 1.01
CA TYR A 89 0.44 -15.75 0.14
C TYR A 89 0.33 -17.23 0.55
N ASP A 90 -0.74 -17.62 1.25
CA ASP A 90 -1.01 -19.05 1.37
C ASP A 90 -1.23 -19.62 -0.03
N ILE A 91 -0.47 -20.67 -0.36
CA ILE A 91 -0.44 -21.22 -1.72
C ILE A 91 -1.80 -21.80 -2.13
N SER A 92 -2.49 -22.45 -1.20
CA SER A 92 -3.80 -23.05 -1.46
C SER A 92 -4.84 -21.97 -1.70
N VAL A 93 -4.83 -20.91 -0.87
CA VAL A 93 -5.73 -19.76 -1.04
C VAL A 93 -5.44 -19.04 -2.35
N THR A 94 -4.17 -18.73 -2.63
CA THR A 94 -3.77 -18.02 -3.86
C THR A 94 -4.16 -18.78 -5.12
N THR A 95 -3.91 -20.10 -5.15
CA THR A 95 -4.24 -20.94 -6.31
C THR A 95 -5.73 -21.14 -6.48
N CYS A 96 -6.48 -21.31 -5.38
CA CYS A 96 -7.93 -21.38 -5.40
C CYS A 96 -8.54 -20.06 -5.95
N MET A 97 -8.17 -18.93 -5.37
CA MET A 97 -8.68 -17.63 -5.83
C MET A 97 -8.30 -17.34 -7.29
N GLY A 98 -7.06 -17.70 -7.68
CA GLY A 98 -6.61 -17.53 -9.06
C GLY A 98 -7.36 -18.43 -10.05
N ASN A 99 -7.67 -19.67 -9.69
CA ASN A 99 -8.41 -20.60 -10.51
C ASN A 99 -9.90 -20.20 -10.68
N ASP A 100 -10.52 -19.80 -9.57
CA ASP A 100 -11.98 -19.60 -9.53
C ASP A 100 -12.39 -18.18 -9.95
N TYR A 101 -11.55 -17.17 -9.70
CA TYR A 101 -11.88 -15.75 -9.90
C TYR A 101 -10.89 -15.00 -10.81
N GLY A 102 -9.79 -15.66 -11.22
CA GLY A 102 -8.71 -15.03 -11.99
C GLY A 102 -7.61 -14.42 -11.11
N TYR A 103 -6.41 -14.32 -11.69
CA TYR A 103 -5.22 -13.80 -11.00
C TYR A 103 -5.41 -12.37 -10.47
N GLU A 104 -6.23 -11.58 -11.13
CA GLU A 104 -6.57 -10.22 -10.74
C GLU A 104 -7.36 -10.13 -9.42
N HIS A 105 -7.82 -11.27 -8.88
CA HIS A 105 -8.61 -11.35 -7.66
C HIS A 105 -7.93 -12.08 -6.50
N ILE A 106 -6.68 -12.53 -6.66
CA ILE A 106 -5.96 -13.31 -5.63
C ILE A 106 -5.80 -12.58 -4.30
N PHE A 107 -5.84 -11.25 -4.28
CA PHE A 107 -5.77 -10.43 -3.07
C PHE A 107 -7.12 -9.82 -2.70
N SER A 108 -7.91 -9.36 -3.68
CA SER A 108 -9.18 -8.69 -3.40
C SER A 108 -10.18 -9.63 -2.72
N ARG A 109 -10.29 -10.88 -3.20
CA ARG A 109 -11.24 -11.84 -2.61
C ARG A 109 -10.90 -12.19 -1.16
N PRO A 110 -9.66 -12.54 -0.76
CA PRO A 110 -9.32 -12.73 0.64
C PRO A 110 -9.61 -11.48 1.50
N LEU A 111 -9.33 -10.26 0.99
CA LEU A 111 -9.61 -9.02 1.72
C LEU A 111 -11.11 -8.79 1.96
N GLU A 112 -11.98 -9.21 1.04
CA GLU A 112 -13.44 -9.15 1.23
C GLU A 112 -13.91 -9.98 2.45
N PHE A 113 -13.23 -11.09 2.74
CA PHE A 113 -13.54 -11.95 3.89
C PHE A 113 -12.83 -11.51 5.18
N LEU A 114 -11.56 -11.14 5.08
CA LEU A 114 -10.70 -10.93 6.25
C LEU A 114 -10.64 -9.47 6.72
N GLY A 115 -10.80 -8.53 5.78
CA GLY A 115 -10.67 -7.09 6.07
C GLY A 115 -11.87 -6.53 6.82
N ASN A 116 -11.59 -5.64 7.76
CA ASN A 116 -12.58 -4.95 8.57
C ASN A 116 -12.34 -3.42 8.55
N PRO A 117 -13.38 -2.62 8.83
CA PRO A 117 -13.20 -1.18 8.92
C PRO A 117 -12.11 -0.79 9.92
N GLY A 118 -11.21 0.10 9.48
CA GLY A 118 -10.08 0.58 10.28
C GLY A 118 -8.82 -0.29 10.20
N ASP A 119 -8.86 -1.47 9.57
CA ASP A 119 -7.66 -2.22 9.22
C ASP A 119 -6.81 -1.45 8.19
N LEU A 120 -5.58 -1.86 7.97
CA LEU A 120 -4.64 -1.23 7.06
C LEU A 120 -4.20 -2.19 5.96
N LEU A 121 -4.27 -1.76 4.72
CA LEU A 121 -3.62 -2.40 3.58
C LEU A 121 -2.36 -1.64 3.19
N VAL A 122 -1.24 -2.33 3.07
CA VAL A 122 0.00 -1.85 2.46
C VAL A 122 0.17 -2.56 1.12
N ALA A 123 -0.04 -1.83 0.03
CA ALA A 123 -0.04 -2.35 -1.34
C ALA A 123 1.21 -1.90 -2.09
N ILE A 124 2.07 -2.85 -2.47
CA ILE A 124 3.37 -2.58 -3.09
C ILE A 124 3.33 -2.99 -4.56
N SER A 125 3.57 -2.05 -5.47
CA SER A 125 3.63 -2.30 -6.90
C SER A 125 4.59 -1.34 -7.59
N SER A 126 5.76 -1.82 -8.02
CA SER A 126 6.77 -0.96 -8.68
C SER A 126 6.22 -0.24 -9.90
N SER A 127 5.42 -0.89 -10.74
CA SER A 127 4.77 -0.26 -11.88
C SER A 127 3.55 0.59 -11.52
N GLY A 128 2.94 0.31 -10.36
CA GLY A 128 1.68 0.92 -9.94
C GLY A 128 0.45 0.55 -10.78
N ASN A 129 0.56 -0.46 -11.66
CA ASN A 129 -0.47 -0.78 -12.65
C ASN A 129 -0.99 -2.22 -12.59
N SER A 130 -0.47 -3.05 -11.69
CA SER A 130 -0.88 -4.46 -11.55
C SER A 130 -2.36 -4.57 -11.16
N GLN A 131 -3.15 -5.26 -11.98
CA GLN A 131 -4.61 -5.31 -11.81
C GLN A 131 -5.03 -5.92 -10.47
N ASN A 132 -4.35 -6.97 -10.00
CA ASN A 132 -4.64 -7.59 -8.71
C ASN A 132 -4.37 -6.64 -7.52
N ILE A 133 -3.39 -5.75 -7.63
CA ILE A 133 -3.10 -4.71 -6.63
C ILE A 133 -4.18 -3.63 -6.64
N VAL A 134 -4.59 -3.18 -7.83
CA VAL A 134 -5.68 -2.20 -7.99
C VAL A 134 -6.98 -2.73 -7.42
N ASN A 135 -7.36 -3.98 -7.76
CA ASN A 135 -8.57 -4.61 -7.24
C ASN A 135 -8.53 -4.78 -5.71
N ALA A 136 -7.36 -5.12 -5.16
CA ALA A 136 -7.17 -5.23 -3.72
C ALA A 136 -7.35 -3.88 -2.99
N ILE A 137 -6.83 -2.80 -3.56
CA ILE A 137 -7.02 -1.45 -3.00
C ILE A 137 -8.50 -1.08 -3.00
N GLN A 138 -9.20 -1.31 -4.12
CA GLN A 138 -10.64 -1.04 -4.22
C GLN A 138 -11.45 -1.86 -3.21
N ALA A 139 -11.14 -3.14 -3.04
CA ALA A 139 -11.78 -4.00 -2.03
C ALA A 139 -11.52 -3.47 -0.61
N ALA A 140 -10.28 -3.12 -0.28
CA ALA A 140 -9.92 -2.56 1.02
C ALA A 140 -10.65 -1.23 1.30
N GLU A 141 -10.71 -0.33 0.32
CA GLU A 141 -11.45 0.93 0.43
C GLU A 141 -12.95 0.71 0.63
N GLY A 142 -13.52 -0.24 -0.12
CA GLY A 142 -14.93 -0.64 0.03
C GLY A 142 -15.26 -1.22 1.41
N LYS A 143 -14.27 -1.80 2.08
CA LYS A 143 -14.36 -2.31 3.46
C LYS A 143 -14.11 -1.25 4.53
N GLY A 144 -13.81 -0.01 4.16
CA GLY A 144 -13.44 1.06 5.12
C GLY A 144 -12.06 0.90 5.73
N MET A 145 -11.16 0.17 5.07
CA MET A 145 -9.77 0.05 5.48
C MET A 145 -8.98 1.31 5.09
N GLN A 146 -7.90 1.58 5.82
CA GLN A 146 -6.88 2.54 5.39
C GLN A 146 -5.96 1.88 4.37
N VAL A 147 -5.41 2.66 3.44
CA VAL A 147 -4.52 2.10 2.41
C VAL A 147 -3.27 2.96 2.27
N ILE A 148 -2.11 2.32 2.29
CA ILE A 148 -0.82 2.88 1.88
C ILE A 148 -0.42 2.21 0.57
N THR A 149 -0.03 3.00 -0.42
CA THR A 149 0.46 2.47 -1.70
C THR A 149 1.94 2.83 -1.89
N PHE A 150 2.71 1.88 -2.40
CA PHE A 150 4.08 2.06 -2.83
C PHE A 150 4.14 1.90 -4.34
N SER A 151 4.64 2.90 -5.06
CA SER A 151 4.71 2.91 -6.51
C SER A 151 6.02 3.50 -7.05
N GLY A 152 6.25 3.28 -8.32
CA GLY A 152 7.38 3.83 -9.06
C GLY A 152 7.00 4.03 -10.53
N PHE A 153 7.99 4.00 -11.42
CA PHE A 153 7.87 4.11 -12.86
C PHE A 153 7.20 5.41 -13.28
N GLN A 154 5.99 5.34 -13.79
CA GLN A 154 5.25 6.53 -14.22
C GLN A 154 4.60 7.22 -13.02
N ARG A 155 4.72 8.56 -12.96
CA ARG A 155 4.15 9.35 -11.85
C ARG A 155 2.62 9.28 -11.79
N ASP A 156 1.98 9.07 -12.91
CA ASP A 156 0.53 8.98 -13.10
C ASP A 156 0.03 7.53 -13.12
N ASN A 157 0.81 6.57 -12.57
CA ASN A 157 0.38 5.19 -12.46
C ASN A 157 -0.93 5.08 -11.66
N ARG A 158 -1.67 4.00 -11.89
CA ARG A 158 -3.04 3.84 -11.38
C ARG A 158 -3.17 3.95 -9.86
N ILE A 159 -2.22 3.36 -9.11
CA ILE A 159 -2.30 3.40 -7.64
C ILE A 159 -1.75 4.69 -7.03
N SER A 160 -1.14 5.57 -7.82
CA SER A 160 -0.58 6.84 -7.33
C SER A 160 -1.62 7.82 -6.80
N SER A 161 -2.89 7.62 -7.17
CA SER A 161 -4.03 8.43 -6.72
C SER A 161 -5.01 7.66 -5.81
N MET A 162 -4.63 6.42 -5.40
CA MET A 162 -5.44 5.55 -4.56
C MET A 162 -4.89 5.49 -3.14
N GLY A 163 -5.76 5.20 -2.17
CA GLY A 163 -5.35 5.05 -0.78
C GLY A 163 -5.30 6.34 0.02
N THR A 164 -4.66 6.29 1.17
CA THR A 164 -4.46 7.41 2.11
C THR A 164 -3.11 8.09 1.90
N TYR A 165 -2.08 7.27 1.72
CA TYR A 165 -0.71 7.71 1.40
C TYR A 165 -0.21 6.99 0.16
N ASN A 166 0.53 7.68 -0.67
CA ASN A 166 1.30 7.09 -1.77
C ASN A 166 2.78 7.45 -1.61
N ILE A 167 3.64 6.43 -1.60
CA ILE A 167 5.09 6.56 -1.59
C ILE A 167 5.56 6.27 -3.01
N TYR A 168 6.07 7.30 -3.69
CA TYR A 168 6.47 7.22 -5.09
C TYR A 168 7.98 7.34 -5.26
N VAL A 169 8.57 6.36 -5.94
CA VAL A 169 9.99 6.32 -6.30
C VAL A 169 10.15 6.69 -7.78
N PRO A 170 10.79 7.81 -8.13
CA PRO A 170 10.92 8.28 -9.51
C PRO A 170 12.01 7.50 -10.27
N SER A 171 11.79 6.22 -10.50
CA SER A 171 12.66 5.34 -11.28
C SER A 171 11.83 4.32 -12.04
N ASN A 172 12.30 3.90 -13.23
CA ASN A 172 11.71 2.84 -14.05
C ASN A 172 12.50 1.52 -13.97
N LYS A 173 13.45 1.42 -13.04
CA LYS A 173 14.27 0.23 -12.83
C LYS A 173 13.77 -0.53 -11.60
N TYR A 174 13.27 -1.76 -11.81
CA TYR A 174 12.74 -2.61 -10.74
C TYR A 174 13.68 -2.69 -9.52
N GLY A 175 14.96 -3.01 -9.74
CA GLY A 175 15.92 -3.17 -8.64
C GLY A 175 16.11 -1.91 -7.80
N ILE A 176 15.99 -0.71 -8.38
CA ILE A 176 16.06 0.56 -7.64
C ILE A 176 14.77 0.78 -6.86
N VAL A 177 13.63 0.67 -7.53
CA VAL A 177 12.32 0.90 -6.92
C VAL A 177 12.09 -0.06 -5.76
N GLU A 178 12.32 -1.36 -5.95
CA GLU A 178 12.15 -2.38 -4.91
C GLU A 178 13.12 -2.20 -3.74
N SER A 179 14.39 -1.83 -4.01
CA SER A 179 15.34 -1.54 -2.92
C SER A 179 14.90 -0.36 -2.06
N ILE A 180 14.38 0.70 -2.68
CA ILE A 180 13.88 1.87 -1.95
C ILE A 180 12.57 1.52 -1.20
N HIS A 181 11.65 0.79 -1.83
CA HIS A 181 10.44 0.32 -1.15
C HIS A 181 10.75 -0.52 0.11
N ASN A 182 11.84 -1.31 0.06
CA ASN A 182 12.27 -2.09 1.22
C ASN A 182 12.95 -1.25 2.32
N LEU A 183 13.53 -0.10 1.95
CA LEU A 183 14.16 0.83 2.91
C LEU A 183 13.16 1.77 3.62
N MET A 184 12.00 2.01 2.99
CA MET A 184 10.94 2.90 3.49
C MET A 184 10.02 2.19 4.48
#